data_ad8cdf8200969a8995d89f468dd0ea86
#
_entry.id   ad8cdf8200969a8995d89f468dd0ea86
#
_cell.length_a   1.000
_cell.length_b   1.000
_cell.length_c   1.000
_cell.angle_alpha   90.00
_cell.angle_beta   90.00
_cell.angle_gamma   90.00
#
_symmetry.space_group_name_H-M   'P 1'
#
loop_
_entity.id
_entity.type
_entity.pdbx_description
1 polymer ?
#
loop_
_entity_poly.entity_id
_entity_poly.type
_entity_poly.pdbx_seq_one_letter_code
_entity_poly.pdbx_strand_id
1 'polypeptide(L)'
;VEPQYASALARRLGIPRTTTYRILAALVSEGYAVHDSELGRYSLGPAAYELAAAYQRQEPLRRVSLPIIDHLVDETHSSIHLALLRGSEVIYVVEQRGIHTPSLITEVGVRLPAEITASGRAMLSCLSWTQVDALYPSSAELSAGHSNSPTSTTELHAMLAETRKRGWAREIDSVTVGWSTLAVPVVDVSGYPLASLATTYRTALESSQLDQALLSHLFAAARAIQYRLGAR
;
A
#
# COMPACT_ATOMS: atom_id res chain seq x y z
N VAL A 1 -1.08 -15.99 -5.57
CA VAL A 1 0.13 -16.75 -5.18
C VAL A 1 0.04 -18.12 -5.83
N GLU A 2 0.98 -18.45 -6.72
CA GLU A 2 1.01 -19.76 -7.38
C GLU A 2 1.45 -20.87 -6.42
N PRO A 3 0.90 -22.11 -6.56
CA PRO A 3 1.31 -23.27 -5.78
C PRO A 3 2.80 -23.57 -5.96
N GLN A 4 3.52 -23.84 -4.85
CA GLN A 4 4.97 -23.98 -4.81
C GLN A 4 5.41 -25.38 -4.36
N TYR A 5 6.55 -25.86 -4.87
CA TYR A 5 7.19 -27.06 -4.37
C TYR A 5 7.92 -26.79 -3.03
N ALA A 6 7.92 -27.75 -2.11
CA ALA A 6 8.65 -27.64 -0.84
C ALA A 6 10.15 -27.36 -1.06
N SER A 7 10.75 -27.94 -2.10
CA SER A 7 12.15 -27.72 -2.45
C SER A 7 12.46 -26.30 -2.92
N ALA A 8 11.50 -25.66 -3.60
CA ALA A 8 11.60 -24.25 -4.01
C ALA A 8 11.50 -23.32 -2.81
N LEU A 9 10.56 -23.59 -1.90
CA LEU A 9 10.41 -22.86 -0.64
C LEU A 9 11.66 -22.99 0.24
N ALA A 10 12.22 -24.20 0.41
CA ALA A 10 13.44 -24.43 1.17
C ALA A 10 14.61 -23.58 0.65
N ARG A 11 14.82 -23.59 -0.66
CA ARG A 11 15.88 -22.82 -1.32
C ARG A 11 15.67 -21.32 -1.16
N ARG A 12 14.44 -20.82 -1.37
CA ARG A 12 14.12 -19.39 -1.28
C ARG A 12 14.25 -18.85 0.14
N LEU A 13 13.95 -19.68 1.16
CA LEU A 13 14.02 -19.30 2.57
C LEU A 13 15.38 -19.64 3.21
N GLY A 14 16.28 -20.32 2.51
CA GLY A 14 17.59 -20.72 3.04
C GLY A 14 17.53 -21.72 4.19
N ILE A 15 16.45 -22.54 4.30
CA ILE A 15 16.26 -23.50 5.39
C ILE A 15 16.36 -24.97 4.89
N PRO A 16 16.79 -25.92 5.76
CA PRO A 16 16.90 -27.33 5.37
C PRO A 16 15.56 -27.92 4.90
N ARG A 17 15.60 -28.80 3.92
CA ARG A 17 14.39 -29.47 3.37
C ARG A 17 13.56 -30.17 4.45
N THR A 18 14.21 -30.86 5.39
CA THR A 18 13.54 -31.56 6.49
C THR A 18 12.75 -30.62 7.38
N THR A 19 13.33 -29.44 7.68
CA THR A 19 12.66 -28.38 8.44
C THR A 19 11.49 -27.81 7.64
N THR A 20 11.67 -27.58 6.34
CA THR A 20 10.60 -27.09 5.45
C THR A 20 9.41 -28.04 5.44
N TYR A 21 9.64 -29.36 5.26
CA TYR A 21 8.56 -30.36 5.28
C TYR A 21 7.83 -30.39 6.64
N ARG A 22 8.56 -30.28 7.75
CA ARG A 22 7.95 -30.24 9.09
C ARG A 22 7.08 -29.01 9.28
N ILE A 23 7.53 -27.83 8.83
CA ILE A 23 6.74 -26.60 8.89
C ILE A 23 5.50 -26.73 7.99
N LEU A 24 5.67 -27.19 6.75
CA LEU A 24 4.56 -27.36 5.81
C LEU A 24 3.53 -28.37 6.34
N ALA A 25 3.95 -29.47 6.96
CA ALA A 25 3.04 -30.43 7.58
C ALA A 25 2.22 -29.80 8.71
N ALA A 26 2.85 -29.00 9.57
CA ALA A 26 2.15 -28.24 10.61
C ALA A 26 1.17 -27.22 10.01
N LEU A 27 1.55 -26.48 8.96
CA LEU A 27 0.65 -25.55 8.29
C LEU A 27 -0.53 -26.26 7.61
N VAL A 28 -0.33 -27.45 7.08
CA VAL A 28 -1.41 -28.28 6.50
C VAL A 28 -2.34 -28.79 7.59
N SER A 29 -1.80 -29.27 8.71
CA SER A 29 -2.64 -29.75 9.84
C SER A 29 -3.53 -28.64 10.43
N GLU A 30 -3.05 -27.40 10.45
CA GLU A 30 -3.80 -26.24 10.94
C GLU A 30 -4.63 -25.56 9.84
N GLY A 31 -4.66 -26.10 8.61
CA GLY A 31 -5.45 -25.57 7.50
C GLY A 31 -4.90 -24.30 6.85
N TYR A 32 -3.70 -23.82 7.21
CA TYR A 32 -3.05 -22.66 6.59
C TYR A 32 -2.43 -22.95 5.23
N ALA A 33 -2.14 -24.22 4.96
CA ALA A 33 -1.69 -24.70 3.67
C ALA A 33 -2.51 -25.90 3.21
N VAL A 34 -2.55 -26.11 1.90
CA VAL A 34 -3.07 -27.33 1.26
C VAL A 34 -1.93 -27.97 0.47
N HIS A 35 -1.76 -29.28 0.63
CA HIS A 35 -0.84 -30.07 -0.15
C HIS A 35 -1.60 -30.80 -1.25
N ASP A 36 -1.33 -30.45 -2.51
CA ASP A 36 -1.77 -31.21 -3.66
C ASP A 36 -0.82 -32.40 -3.84
N SER A 37 -1.30 -33.61 -3.51
CA SER A 37 -0.51 -34.84 -3.57
C SER A 37 -0.21 -35.29 -5.01
N GLU A 38 -1.03 -34.92 -5.99
CA GLU A 38 -0.81 -35.27 -7.40
C GLU A 38 0.28 -34.41 -8.02
N LEU A 39 0.25 -33.09 -7.74
CA LEU A 39 1.24 -32.16 -8.26
C LEU A 39 2.45 -31.96 -7.33
N GLY A 40 2.41 -32.46 -6.09
CA GLY A 40 3.46 -32.30 -5.09
C GLY A 40 3.67 -30.86 -4.66
N ARG A 41 2.63 -30.00 -4.78
CA ARG A 41 2.71 -28.56 -4.54
C ARG A 41 1.91 -28.16 -3.30
N TYR A 42 2.31 -27.05 -2.72
CA TYR A 42 1.65 -26.43 -1.58
C TYR A 42 1.05 -25.10 -2.00
N SER A 43 -0.19 -24.84 -1.58
CA SER A 43 -0.92 -23.58 -1.76
C SER A 43 -1.44 -23.05 -0.42
N LEU A 44 -2.01 -21.84 -0.38
CA LEU A 44 -2.69 -21.33 0.80
C LEU A 44 -3.96 -22.14 1.08
N GLY A 45 -4.17 -22.47 2.35
CA GLY A 45 -5.35 -23.15 2.83
C GLY A 45 -6.42 -22.19 3.36
N PRO A 46 -7.65 -22.68 3.64
CA PRO A 46 -8.79 -21.87 4.06
C PRO A 46 -8.56 -21.10 5.37
N ALA A 47 -7.78 -21.63 6.32
CA ALA A 47 -7.47 -20.93 7.57
C ALA A 47 -6.70 -19.60 7.34
N ALA A 48 -5.94 -19.47 6.24
CA ALA A 48 -5.30 -18.22 5.88
C ALA A 48 -6.34 -17.15 5.50
N TYR A 49 -7.41 -17.53 4.81
CA TYR A 49 -8.53 -16.63 4.50
C TYR A 49 -9.31 -16.25 5.76
N GLU A 50 -9.60 -17.21 6.64
CA GLU A 50 -10.30 -16.96 7.91
C GLU A 50 -9.53 -15.99 8.80
N LEU A 51 -8.20 -16.17 8.91
CA LEU A 51 -7.32 -15.27 9.64
C LEU A 51 -7.32 -13.85 9.05
N ALA A 52 -7.20 -13.72 7.74
CA ALA A 52 -7.25 -12.44 7.05
C ALA A 52 -8.61 -11.76 7.25
N ALA A 53 -9.70 -12.50 7.14
CA ALA A 53 -11.05 -11.97 7.36
C ALA A 53 -11.30 -11.56 8.82
N ALA A 54 -10.76 -12.32 9.80
CA ALA A 54 -10.81 -11.95 11.21
C ALA A 54 -10.02 -10.67 11.49
N TYR A 55 -8.81 -10.56 10.96
CA TYR A 55 -7.97 -9.37 11.06
C TYR A 55 -8.68 -8.14 10.49
N GLN A 56 -9.25 -8.26 9.27
CA GLN A 56 -9.97 -7.15 8.63
C GLN A 56 -11.19 -6.69 9.43
N ARG A 57 -11.90 -7.59 10.11
CA ARG A 57 -13.04 -7.23 10.98
C ARG A 57 -12.60 -6.51 12.25
N GLN A 58 -11.42 -6.81 12.77
CA GLN A 58 -10.87 -6.23 13.99
C GLN A 58 -10.04 -4.97 13.73
N GLU A 59 -9.63 -4.71 12.50
CA GLU A 59 -8.81 -3.56 12.13
C GLU A 59 -9.60 -2.24 12.27
N PRO A 60 -9.32 -1.44 13.32
CA PRO A 60 -10.09 -0.20 13.58
C PRO A 60 -9.99 0.77 12.40
N LEU A 61 -8.80 0.86 11.78
CA LEU A 61 -8.55 1.77 10.66
C LEU A 61 -9.49 1.46 9.48
N ARG A 62 -9.56 0.20 9.04
CA ARG A 62 -10.40 -0.20 7.90
C ARG A 62 -11.88 0.04 8.22
N ARG A 63 -12.34 -0.36 9.41
CA ARG A 63 -13.74 -0.19 9.85
C ARG A 63 -14.17 1.28 9.88
N VAL A 64 -13.27 2.15 10.36
CA VAL A 64 -13.52 3.59 10.45
C VAL A 64 -13.48 4.25 9.08
N SER A 65 -12.54 3.82 8.21
CA SER A 65 -12.29 4.45 6.92
C SER A 65 -13.32 4.10 5.86
N LEU A 66 -13.85 2.87 5.84
CA LEU A 66 -14.75 2.41 4.78
C LEU A 66 -15.94 3.35 4.54
N PRO A 67 -16.75 3.75 5.54
CA PRO A 67 -17.91 4.62 5.29
C PRO A 67 -17.51 6.01 4.79
N ILE A 68 -16.31 6.48 5.16
CA ILE A 68 -15.76 7.77 4.70
C ILE A 68 -15.30 7.65 3.25
N ILE A 69 -14.65 6.52 2.91
CA ILE A 69 -14.17 6.24 1.56
C ILE A 69 -15.35 6.05 0.61
N ASP A 70 -16.40 5.32 1.01
CA ASP A 70 -17.62 5.14 0.20
C ASP A 70 -18.23 6.51 -0.17
N HIS A 71 -18.41 7.38 0.82
CA HIS A 71 -18.92 8.74 0.59
C HIS A 71 -18.00 9.55 -0.32
N LEU A 72 -16.67 9.43 -0.15
CA LEU A 72 -15.69 10.12 -0.99
C LEU A 72 -15.76 9.65 -2.45
N VAL A 73 -15.97 8.37 -2.70
CA VAL A 73 -16.18 7.81 -4.05
C VAL A 73 -17.46 8.35 -4.67
N ASP A 74 -18.55 8.42 -3.90
CA ASP A 74 -19.83 8.97 -4.37
C ASP A 74 -19.73 10.44 -4.76
N GLU A 75 -18.97 11.24 -4.01
CA GLU A 75 -18.76 12.68 -4.28
C GLU A 75 -17.82 12.93 -5.45
N THR A 76 -16.74 12.15 -5.56
CA THR A 76 -15.66 12.43 -6.54
C THR A 76 -15.78 11.59 -7.82
N HIS A 77 -16.56 10.51 -7.78
CA HIS A 77 -16.64 9.48 -8.82
C HIS A 77 -15.28 8.86 -9.20
N SER A 78 -14.28 9.06 -8.36
CA SER A 78 -12.91 8.59 -8.54
C SER A 78 -12.64 7.35 -7.67
N SER A 79 -11.69 6.51 -8.10
CA SER A 79 -11.25 5.38 -7.27
C SER A 79 -10.41 5.88 -6.11
N ILE A 80 -10.71 5.36 -4.92
CA ILE A 80 -10.04 5.73 -3.67
C ILE A 80 -9.34 4.51 -3.08
N HIS A 81 -8.11 4.72 -2.64
CA HIS A 81 -7.25 3.69 -2.07
C HIS A 81 -6.82 4.08 -0.66
N LEU A 82 -6.82 3.12 0.26
CA LEU A 82 -6.19 3.24 1.57
C LEU A 82 -4.99 2.30 1.61
N ALA A 83 -3.82 2.84 1.92
CA ALA A 83 -2.57 2.10 1.98
C ALA A 83 -1.89 2.25 3.33
N LEU A 84 -1.14 1.22 3.74
CA LEU A 84 -0.28 1.20 4.92
C LEU A 84 1.18 1.15 4.50
N LEU A 85 2.06 1.77 5.29
CA LEU A 85 3.51 1.66 5.12
C LEU A 85 4.04 0.43 5.86
N ARG A 86 4.81 -0.39 5.18
CA ARG A 86 5.46 -1.61 5.71
C ARG A 86 6.93 -1.66 5.26
N GLY A 87 7.81 -1.10 6.07
CA GLY A 87 9.21 -0.91 5.68
C GLY A 87 9.30 0.06 4.50
N SER A 88 9.97 -0.34 3.43
CA SER A 88 10.07 0.41 2.17
C SER A 88 8.95 0.12 1.17
N GLU A 89 7.88 -0.58 1.59
CA GLU A 89 6.74 -0.90 0.73
C GLU A 89 5.43 -0.31 1.27
N VAL A 90 4.50 -0.05 0.38
CA VAL A 90 3.09 0.17 0.73
C VAL A 90 2.29 -1.11 0.46
N ILE A 91 1.29 -1.37 1.32
CA ILE A 91 0.27 -2.38 1.08
C ILE A 91 -1.10 -1.72 1.02
N TYR A 92 -1.84 -1.97 -0.05
CA TYR A 92 -3.21 -1.48 -0.20
C TYR A 92 -4.18 -2.36 0.59
N VAL A 93 -4.95 -1.74 1.51
CA VAL A 93 -5.88 -2.44 2.42
C VAL A 93 -7.35 -2.15 2.12
N VAL A 94 -7.63 -1.07 1.39
CA VAL A 94 -8.94 -0.73 0.84
C VAL A 94 -8.75 -0.21 -0.58
N GLU A 95 -9.59 -0.68 -1.49
CA GLU A 95 -9.85 -0.11 -2.81
C GLU A 95 -11.36 0.02 -2.97
N GLN A 96 -11.84 1.24 -3.22
CA GLN A 96 -13.21 1.49 -3.64
C GLN A 96 -13.17 2.17 -5.00
N ARG A 97 -13.84 1.56 -5.97
CA ARG A 97 -13.77 1.98 -7.37
C ARG A 97 -14.85 3.01 -7.69
N GLY A 98 -14.44 4.08 -8.35
CA GLY A 98 -15.35 5.03 -8.96
C GLY A 98 -16.05 4.43 -10.19
N ILE A 99 -17.12 5.08 -10.60
CA ILE A 99 -17.91 4.69 -11.79
C ILE A 99 -17.01 4.81 -13.05
N HIS A 100 -16.97 3.75 -13.86
CA HIS A 100 -16.17 3.68 -15.10
C HIS A 100 -14.64 3.71 -14.92
N THR A 101 -14.13 3.41 -13.72
CA THR A 101 -12.68 3.29 -13.51
C THR A 101 -12.23 1.86 -13.79
N PRO A 102 -11.23 1.62 -14.64
CA PRO A 102 -10.70 0.28 -14.88
C PRO A 102 -9.99 -0.26 -13.62
N SER A 103 -9.77 -1.58 -13.59
CA SER A 103 -8.95 -2.20 -12.57
C SER A 103 -7.51 -1.68 -12.69
N LEU A 104 -6.97 -1.15 -11.60
CA LEU A 104 -5.60 -0.68 -11.49
C LEU A 104 -4.75 -1.74 -10.77
N ILE A 105 -3.42 -1.59 -10.81
CA ILE A 105 -2.48 -2.49 -10.14
C ILE A 105 -2.60 -2.41 -8.60
N THR A 106 -3.36 -1.45 -8.07
CA THR A 106 -3.52 -1.15 -6.65
C THR A 106 -4.65 -1.93 -5.95
N GLU A 107 -4.89 -3.17 -6.36
CA GLU A 107 -5.87 -4.06 -5.69
C GLU A 107 -5.48 -4.34 -4.22
N VAL A 108 -6.48 -4.69 -3.40
CA VAL A 108 -6.28 -5.03 -1.99
C VAL A 108 -5.28 -6.18 -1.85
N GLY A 109 -4.27 -5.99 -0.99
CA GLY A 109 -3.18 -6.93 -0.75
C GLY A 109 -1.96 -6.76 -1.67
N VAL A 110 -2.05 -5.93 -2.70
CA VAL A 110 -0.89 -5.60 -3.55
C VAL A 110 0.11 -4.77 -2.76
N ARG A 111 1.39 -5.07 -2.97
CA ARG A 111 2.53 -4.34 -2.42
C ARG A 111 3.30 -3.65 -3.53
N LEU A 112 3.65 -2.41 -3.30
CA LEU A 112 4.46 -1.61 -4.21
C LEU A 112 5.54 -0.88 -3.43
N PRO A 113 6.70 -0.57 -4.04
CA PRO A 113 7.74 0.24 -3.42
C PRO A 113 7.18 1.62 -3.03
N ALA A 114 7.49 2.06 -1.80
CA ALA A 114 6.89 3.28 -1.26
C ALA A 114 7.39 4.54 -1.98
N GLU A 115 8.63 4.56 -2.41
CA GLU A 115 9.28 5.71 -3.04
C GLU A 115 8.74 6.01 -4.45
N ILE A 116 8.14 5.01 -5.14
CA ILE A 116 7.56 5.23 -6.47
C ILE A 116 6.08 5.62 -6.42
N THR A 117 5.39 5.37 -5.29
CA THR A 117 3.94 5.62 -5.15
C THR A 117 3.66 6.95 -4.48
N ALA A 118 2.56 7.62 -4.85
CA ALA A 118 2.07 8.79 -4.12
C ALA A 118 1.74 8.43 -2.66
N SER A 119 1.07 7.29 -2.43
CA SER A 119 0.73 6.80 -1.09
C SER A 119 1.95 6.63 -0.20
N GLY A 120 3.02 6.02 -0.72
CA GLY A 120 4.27 5.82 0.02
C GLY A 120 4.99 7.13 0.30
N ARG A 121 5.12 8.01 -0.70
CA ARG A 121 5.76 9.33 -0.52
C ARG A 121 5.01 10.18 0.50
N ALA A 122 3.67 10.15 0.52
CA ALA A 122 2.88 10.85 1.52
C ALA A 122 3.20 10.36 2.94
N MET A 123 3.29 9.05 3.16
CA MET A 123 3.64 8.48 4.47
C MET A 123 5.11 8.65 4.83
N LEU A 124 6.04 8.41 3.90
CA LEU A 124 7.48 8.62 4.11
C LEU A 124 7.78 10.07 4.47
N SER A 125 7.05 11.05 3.91
CA SER A 125 7.23 12.47 4.25
C SER A 125 6.89 12.80 5.71
N CYS A 126 6.16 11.96 6.42
CA CYS A 126 5.84 12.12 7.84
C CYS A 126 6.89 11.51 8.77
N LEU A 127 7.78 10.66 8.26
CA LEU A 127 8.86 10.04 9.05
C LEU A 127 10.01 11.02 9.30
N SER A 128 10.77 10.82 10.36
CA SER A 128 12.04 11.53 10.55
C SER A 128 13.04 11.13 9.44
N TRP A 129 14.01 12.01 9.16
CA TRP A 129 15.06 11.71 8.17
C TRP A 129 15.84 10.44 8.56
N THR A 130 16.14 10.25 9.85
CA THR A 130 16.82 9.05 10.35
C THR A 130 16.02 7.76 10.04
N GLN A 131 14.68 7.82 10.09
CA GLN A 131 13.83 6.68 9.73
C GLN A 131 13.84 6.44 8.21
N VAL A 132 13.80 7.51 7.41
CA VAL A 132 13.92 7.40 5.94
C VAL A 132 15.27 6.81 5.55
N ASP A 133 16.38 7.29 6.15
CA ASP A 133 17.73 6.79 5.88
C ASP A 133 17.89 5.32 6.28
N ALA A 134 17.22 4.89 7.35
CA ALA A 134 17.22 3.49 7.76
C ALA A 134 16.45 2.58 6.78
N LEU A 135 15.43 3.10 6.08
CA LEU A 135 14.70 2.37 5.05
C LEU A 135 15.44 2.35 3.70
N TYR A 136 16.18 3.42 3.41
CA TYR A 136 16.92 3.61 2.15
C TYR A 136 18.39 4.00 2.43
N PRO A 137 19.20 3.06 2.99
CA PRO A 137 20.58 3.34 3.36
C PRO A 137 21.49 3.62 2.15
N SER A 138 21.04 3.25 0.96
CA SER A 138 21.74 3.55 -0.29
C SER A 138 20.77 3.64 -1.46
N SER A 139 21.23 4.17 -2.59
CA SER A 139 20.41 4.21 -3.81
C SER A 139 20.12 2.82 -4.40
N ALA A 140 20.81 1.78 -3.95
CA ALA A 140 20.56 0.40 -4.37
C ALA A 140 19.22 -0.16 -3.83
N GLU A 141 18.68 0.46 -2.77
CA GLU A 141 17.36 0.11 -2.22
C GLU A 141 16.19 0.74 -3.00
N LEU A 142 16.48 1.66 -3.93
CA LEU A 142 15.46 2.30 -4.74
C LEU A 142 15.09 1.44 -5.94
N SER A 143 13.82 1.46 -6.30
CA SER A 143 13.30 0.71 -7.45
C SER A 143 13.74 1.36 -8.76
N ALA A 144 14.40 0.60 -9.62
CA ALA A 144 14.88 1.07 -10.92
C ALA A 144 13.79 0.95 -12.01
N GLY A 145 13.90 1.79 -13.04
CA GLY A 145 13.12 1.65 -14.26
C GLY A 145 11.71 2.24 -14.23
N HIS A 146 11.34 2.96 -13.18
CA HIS A 146 10.05 3.65 -13.08
C HIS A 146 10.19 5.12 -13.50
N SER A 147 9.28 5.59 -14.36
CA SER A 147 9.23 6.99 -14.76
C SER A 147 8.97 7.91 -13.56
N ASN A 148 9.57 9.10 -13.54
CA ASN A 148 9.35 10.10 -12.50
C ASN A 148 9.58 9.60 -11.05
N SER A 149 10.44 8.59 -10.88
CA SER A 149 10.82 8.01 -9.58
C SER A 149 12.23 8.46 -9.19
N PRO A 150 12.52 8.56 -7.88
CA PRO A 150 13.84 8.97 -7.42
C PRO A 150 14.89 7.93 -7.82
N THR A 151 16.02 8.39 -8.35
CA THR A 151 17.17 7.54 -8.76
C THR A 151 18.30 7.57 -7.73
N SER A 152 18.20 8.44 -6.74
CA SER A 152 19.14 8.57 -5.63
C SER A 152 18.43 8.92 -4.32
N THR A 153 19.08 8.59 -3.20
CA THR A 153 18.58 8.99 -1.86
C THR A 153 18.47 10.51 -1.72
N THR A 154 19.37 11.27 -2.33
CA THR A 154 19.29 12.74 -2.36
C THR A 154 18.03 13.22 -3.09
N GLU A 155 17.70 12.62 -4.23
CA GLU A 155 16.49 12.95 -4.97
C GLU A 155 15.24 12.54 -4.19
N LEU A 156 15.24 11.35 -3.56
CA LEU A 156 14.17 10.95 -2.66
C LEU A 156 13.95 11.96 -1.54
N HIS A 157 15.01 12.41 -0.86
CA HIS A 157 14.92 13.42 0.19
C HIS A 157 14.34 14.73 -0.32
N ALA A 158 14.74 15.20 -1.49
CA ALA A 158 14.20 16.42 -2.09
C ALA A 158 12.68 16.28 -2.37
N MET A 159 12.26 15.15 -2.94
CA MET A 159 10.85 14.84 -3.20
C MET A 159 10.03 14.75 -1.91
N LEU A 160 10.56 14.11 -0.86
CA LEU A 160 9.90 14.01 0.44
C LEU A 160 9.86 15.38 1.17
N ALA A 161 10.88 16.22 1.07
CA ALA A 161 10.88 17.56 1.63
C ALA A 161 9.78 18.42 1.00
N GLU A 162 9.61 18.38 -0.32
CA GLU A 162 8.54 19.09 -1.02
C GLU A 162 7.16 18.52 -0.65
N THR A 163 7.04 17.18 -0.56
CA THR A 163 5.81 16.52 -0.11
C THR A 163 5.44 16.94 1.31
N ARG A 164 6.40 16.99 2.24
CA ARG A 164 6.22 17.46 3.62
C ARG A 164 5.73 18.90 3.68
N LYS A 165 6.32 19.79 2.88
CA LYS A 165 5.95 21.20 2.82
C LYS A 165 4.51 21.43 2.35
N ARG A 166 4.07 20.71 1.31
CA ARG A 166 2.72 20.85 0.75
C ARG A 166 1.66 19.97 1.41
N GLY A 167 2.07 18.92 2.16
CA GLY A 167 1.19 18.02 2.89
C GLY A 167 0.54 16.91 2.04
N TRP A 168 0.92 16.76 0.77
CA TRP A 168 0.41 15.75 -0.14
C TRP A 168 1.47 15.31 -1.13
N ALA A 169 1.32 14.11 -1.67
CA ALA A 169 2.20 13.55 -2.68
C ALA A 169 1.47 13.39 -4.01
N ARG A 170 2.26 13.42 -5.08
CA ARG A 170 1.83 13.14 -6.45
C ARG A 170 2.75 12.12 -7.08
N GLU A 171 2.17 11.22 -7.84
CA GLU A 171 2.87 10.30 -8.72
C GLU A 171 2.25 10.42 -10.11
N ILE A 172 3.09 10.40 -11.16
CA ILE A 172 2.68 10.47 -12.56
C ILE A 172 3.44 9.39 -13.31
N ASP A 173 2.71 8.44 -13.91
CA ASP A 173 3.26 7.37 -14.76
C ASP A 173 4.28 6.44 -14.08
N SER A 174 4.54 6.57 -12.79
CA SER A 174 5.54 5.76 -12.09
C SER A 174 5.05 4.33 -11.82
N VAL A 175 3.76 4.16 -11.51
CA VAL A 175 3.13 2.86 -11.23
C VAL A 175 2.44 2.32 -12.48
N THR A 176 1.62 3.15 -13.14
CA THR A 176 0.87 2.77 -14.34
C THR A 176 0.92 3.91 -15.34
N VAL A 177 1.49 3.65 -16.52
CA VAL A 177 1.58 4.65 -17.61
C VAL A 177 0.19 5.16 -17.98
N GLY A 178 0.05 6.47 -18.13
CA GLY A 178 -1.21 7.16 -18.43
C GLY A 178 -2.08 7.47 -17.21
N TRP A 179 -1.57 7.23 -16.00
CA TRP A 179 -2.27 7.47 -14.74
C TRP A 179 -1.47 8.34 -13.77
N SER A 180 -2.19 9.22 -13.10
CA SER A 180 -1.67 10.09 -12.04
C SER A 180 -2.39 9.78 -10.73
N THR A 181 -1.65 9.81 -9.62
CA THR A 181 -2.18 9.58 -8.28
C THR A 181 -1.86 10.75 -7.37
N LEU A 182 -2.87 11.22 -6.63
CA LEU A 182 -2.72 12.15 -5.50
C LEU A 182 -2.93 11.39 -4.20
N ALA A 183 -2.12 11.69 -3.19
CA ALA A 183 -2.22 11.05 -1.89
C ALA A 183 -1.96 12.02 -0.74
N VAL A 184 -2.70 11.83 0.34
CA VAL A 184 -2.53 12.55 1.61
C VAL A 184 -2.27 11.55 2.74
N PRO A 185 -1.43 11.88 3.74
CA PRO A 185 -1.22 11.01 4.88
C PRO A 185 -2.40 11.11 5.87
N VAL A 186 -2.72 10.01 6.50
CA VAL A 186 -3.54 9.91 7.71
C VAL A 186 -2.58 9.69 8.87
N VAL A 187 -2.46 10.65 9.78
CA VAL A 187 -1.47 10.62 10.86
C VAL A 187 -2.12 10.51 12.24
N ASP A 188 -1.37 10.05 13.22
CA ASP A 188 -1.75 10.09 14.64
C ASP A 188 -1.45 11.46 15.27
N VAL A 189 -1.70 11.59 16.59
CA VAL A 189 -1.44 12.82 17.36
C VAL A 189 0.03 13.23 17.40
N SER A 190 0.95 12.30 17.15
CA SER A 190 2.39 12.57 17.10
C SER A 190 2.87 12.99 15.71
N GLY A 191 2.00 12.93 14.70
CA GLY A 191 2.33 13.11 13.29
C GLY A 191 2.87 11.86 12.62
N TYR A 192 2.86 10.69 13.27
CA TYR A 192 3.29 9.43 12.67
C TYR A 192 2.23 8.91 11.68
N PRO A 193 2.63 8.42 10.49
CA PRO A 193 1.69 7.97 9.48
C PRO A 193 1.04 6.63 9.85
N LEU A 194 -0.28 6.65 10.01
CA LEU A 194 -1.11 5.46 10.20
C LEU A 194 -1.47 4.81 8.87
N ALA A 195 -1.73 5.65 7.87
CA ALA A 195 -2.12 5.24 6.52
C ALA A 195 -1.91 6.39 5.53
N SER A 196 -2.20 6.12 4.26
CA SER A 196 -2.37 7.12 3.21
C SER A 196 -3.70 6.92 2.51
N LEU A 197 -4.41 8.01 2.24
CA LEU A 197 -5.60 8.06 1.42
C LEU A 197 -5.23 8.63 0.05
N ALA A 198 -5.56 7.92 -1.03
CA ALA A 198 -5.15 8.29 -2.38
C ALA A 198 -6.29 8.16 -3.38
N THR A 199 -6.22 8.95 -4.44
CA THR A 199 -7.09 8.86 -5.62
C THR A 199 -6.24 8.80 -6.88
N THR A 200 -6.71 8.01 -7.85
CA THR A 200 -6.01 7.82 -9.13
C THR A 200 -6.94 8.20 -10.29
N TYR A 201 -6.41 8.96 -11.23
CA TYR A 201 -7.13 9.43 -12.41
C TYR A 201 -6.22 9.41 -13.66
N ARG A 202 -6.81 9.50 -14.85
CA ARG A 202 -6.03 9.52 -16.10
C ARG A 202 -5.19 10.80 -16.20
N THR A 203 -3.90 10.66 -16.46
CA THR A 203 -2.97 11.80 -16.62
C THR A 203 -3.47 12.83 -17.66
N ALA A 204 -4.15 12.37 -18.71
CA ALA A 204 -4.74 13.26 -19.71
C ALA A 204 -5.85 14.21 -19.18
N LEU A 205 -6.42 13.92 -18.00
CA LEU A 205 -7.43 14.76 -17.34
C LEU A 205 -6.81 15.73 -16.33
N GLU A 206 -5.48 15.72 -16.20
CA GLU A 206 -4.75 16.55 -15.27
C GLU A 206 -5.03 18.04 -15.47
N SER A 207 -5.44 18.68 -14.38
CA SER A 207 -5.58 20.13 -14.32
C SER A 207 -5.43 20.61 -12.86
N SER A 208 -4.96 21.82 -12.68
CA SER A 208 -4.83 22.40 -11.33
C SER A 208 -6.18 22.49 -10.59
N GLN A 209 -7.27 22.69 -11.30
CA GLN A 209 -8.62 22.72 -10.73
C GLN A 209 -9.06 21.33 -10.24
N LEU A 210 -8.84 20.28 -11.05
CA LEU A 210 -9.15 18.89 -10.67
C LEU A 210 -8.33 18.50 -9.44
N ASP A 211 -7.03 18.76 -9.46
CA ASP A 211 -6.15 18.45 -8.33
C ASP A 211 -6.58 19.13 -7.05
N GLN A 212 -6.90 20.44 -7.08
CA GLN A 212 -7.36 21.18 -5.92
C GLN A 212 -8.67 20.63 -5.38
N ALA A 213 -9.63 20.27 -6.25
CA ALA A 213 -10.89 19.68 -5.84
C ALA A 213 -10.66 18.32 -5.16
N LEU A 214 -9.91 17.40 -5.80
CA LEU A 214 -9.60 16.08 -5.26
C LEU A 214 -8.82 16.15 -3.94
N LEU A 215 -7.83 17.03 -3.83
CA LEU A 215 -7.06 17.24 -2.60
C LEU A 215 -7.94 17.79 -1.46
N SER A 216 -8.86 18.69 -1.75
CA SER A 216 -9.81 19.19 -0.74
C SER A 216 -10.63 18.06 -0.13
N HIS A 217 -11.18 17.18 -0.95
CA HIS A 217 -11.93 16.01 -0.53
C HIS A 217 -11.05 15.00 0.24
N LEU A 218 -9.84 14.70 -0.27
CA LEU A 218 -8.89 13.79 0.40
C LEU A 218 -8.49 14.30 1.79
N PHE A 219 -8.18 15.59 1.93
CA PHE A 219 -7.83 16.18 3.23
C PHE A 219 -9.01 16.15 4.21
N ALA A 220 -10.24 16.41 3.73
CA ALA A 220 -11.44 16.34 4.57
C ALA A 220 -11.66 14.90 5.07
N ALA A 221 -11.55 13.91 4.18
CA ALA A 221 -11.70 12.50 4.50
C ALA A 221 -10.59 12.01 5.45
N ALA A 222 -9.32 12.39 5.20
CA ALA A 222 -8.20 12.03 6.07
C ALA A 222 -8.42 12.56 7.50
N ARG A 223 -8.84 13.83 7.66
CA ARG A 223 -9.19 14.42 8.97
C ARG A 223 -10.34 13.69 9.65
N ALA A 224 -11.37 13.30 8.90
CA ALA A 224 -12.50 12.56 9.45
C ALA A 224 -12.08 11.17 9.96
N ILE A 225 -11.17 10.48 9.25
CA ILE A 225 -10.58 9.21 9.69
C ILE A 225 -9.76 9.43 10.96
N GLN A 226 -8.85 10.41 10.98
CA GLN A 226 -8.03 10.76 12.14
C GLN A 226 -8.89 11.03 13.38
N TYR A 227 -9.92 11.85 13.23
CA TYR A 227 -10.85 12.19 14.33
C TYR A 227 -11.52 10.93 14.92
N ARG A 228 -12.01 10.03 14.06
CA ARG A 228 -12.67 8.78 14.48
C ARG A 228 -11.72 7.76 15.10
N LEU A 229 -10.44 7.80 14.74
CA LEU A 229 -9.40 6.97 15.36
C LEU A 229 -8.91 7.52 16.71
N GLY A 230 -9.40 8.70 17.14
CA GLY A 230 -8.96 9.35 18.37
C GLY A 230 -7.67 10.15 18.21
N ALA A 231 -7.17 10.34 17.01
CA ALA A 231 -6.05 11.22 16.66
C ALA A 231 -6.58 12.68 16.62
N ARG A 232 -6.67 13.34 17.78
CA ARG A 232 -7.09 14.72 17.94
C ARG A 232 -5.91 15.66 18.01
#